data_45bf31ad666747c778d340d44111b9ce
#
_entry.id   45bf31ad666747c778d340d44111b9ce
#
_cell.length_a   1.000
_cell.length_b   1.000
_cell.length_c   1.000
_cell.angle_alpha   90.00
_cell.angle_beta   90.00
_cell.angle_gamma   90.00
#
_symmetry.space_group_name_H-M   'P 1'
#
loop_
_entity.id
_entity.type
_entity.pdbx_description
1 polymer ?
#
loop_
_entity_poly.entity_id
_entity_poly.type
_entity_poly.pdbx_seq_one_letter_code
_entity_poly.pdbx_strand_id
1 'polypeptide(L)'
;MRAARLRDVILGLLVTTVLVSCTATHDRHGRTHHRSPADTEKYLERLDRPERDEYQQPARVIQALALQPGMAVADLGAGSGYFTRRFVDAVTQEGVVYAVDVEQAMLDYTRVSIEKMDVPFTAKFILAEPHDPKLAPDSVDLIFVCNVYHHLEGRASYFSNLRKVLKPGGRVAVIDFYHDSRSGDVGFPRRHLVARETVMEEMSQGGYTLLREHTFLPRQYFLEFSLH
;
A
#
# COMPACT_ATOMS: atom_id res chain seq x y z
N MET A 1 -12.49 -82.41 43.27
CA MET A 1 -11.30 -81.76 43.87
C MET A 1 -10.89 -80.54 43.08
N ARG A 2 -10.76 -79.41 43.77
CA ARG A 2 -10.12 -78.14 43.40
C ARG A 2 -10.72 -77.32 42.24
N ALA A 3 -11.46 -76.30 42.65
CA ALA A 3 -11.87 -75.10 41.90
C ALA A 3 -10.63 -74.25 41.50
N ALA A 4 -10.64 -73.68 40.30
CA ALA A 4 -9.79 -72.58 39.94
C ALA A 4 -10.65 -71.41 39.50
N ARG A 5 -10.51 -70.30 40.21
CA ARG A 5 -11.28 -69.04 40.04
C ARG A 5 -10.74 -68.29 38.82
N LEU A 6 -11.68 -67.92 37.97
CA LEU A 6 -11.45 -67.00 36.87
C LEU A 6 -11.38 -65.58 37.46
N ARG A 7 -10.28 -64.88 37.31
CA ARG A 7 -10.12 -63.47 37.68
C ARG A 7 -10.39 -62.61 36.46
N ASP A 8 -11.44 -61.84 36.58
CA ASP A 8 -11.78 -60.77 35.61
C ASP A 8 -10.67 -59.72 35.60
N VAL A 9 -10.03 -59.54 34.44
CA VAL A 9 -9.15 -58.42 34.17
C VAL A 9 -9.97 -57.37 33.42
N ILE A 10 -10.44 -56.35 34.14
CA ILE A 10 -11.03 -55.17 33.55
C ILE A 10 -9.90 -54.34 32.97
N LEU A 11 -9.78 -54.35 31.66
CA LEU A 11 -8.87 -53.49 30.92
C LEU A 11 -9.50 -52.09 30.81
N GLY A 12 -9.09 -51.21 31.71
CA GLY A 12 -9.49 -49.79 31.68
C GLY A 12 -8.84 -49.07 30.51
N LEU A 13 -9.64 -48.72 29.52
CA LEU A 13 -9.23 -47.86 28.39
C LEU A 13 -9.09 -46.43 28.89
N LEU A 14 -7.86 -46.01 29.19
CA LEU A 14 -7.54 -44.60 29.48
C LEU A 14 -7.62 -43.82 28.16
N VAL A 15 -8.76 -43.15 27.93
CA VAL A 15 -8.84 -42.14 26.86
C VAL A 15 -8.14 -40.89 27.36
N THR A 16 -6.86 -40.74 26.97
CA THR A 16 -6.14 -39.49 27.13
C THR A 16 -6.67 -38.50 26.10
N THR A 17 -7.61 -37.66 26.49
CA THR A 17 -7.97 -36.43 25.78
C THR A 17 -6.77 -35.48 25.80
N VAL A 18 -6.01 -35.48 24.71
CA VAL A 18 -5.04 -34.41 24.44
C VAL A 18 -5.81 -33.14 24.15
N LEU A 19 -5.97 -32.30 25.17
CA LEU A 19 -6.37 -30.92 25.00
C LEU A 19 -5.24 -30.21 24.24
N VAL A 20 -5.37 -30.14 22.91
CA VAL A 20 -4.58 -29.21 22.11
C VAL A 20 -5.03 -27.81 22.51
N SER A 21 -4.33 -27.25 23.49
CA SER A 21 -4.44 -25.84 23.84
C SER A 21 -3.87 -25.06 22.66
N CYS A 22 -4.74 -24.61 21.74
CA CYS A 22 -4.40 -23.57 20.80
C CYS A 22 -4.15 -22.28 21.60
N THR A 23 -2.95 -22.14 22.13
CA THR A 23 -2.45 -20.82 22.52
C THR A 23 -2.28 -20.03 21.24
N ALA A 24 -3.31 -19.22 20.92
CA ALA A 24 -3.15 -18.16 19.94
C ALA A 24 -2.05 -17.22 20.48
N THR A 25 -0.84 -17.42 20.01
CA THR A 25 0.21 -16.44 20.15
C THR A 25 -0.29 -15.17 19.47
N HIS A 26 -0.56 -14.14 20.24
CA HIS A 26 -0.82 -12.80 19.75
C HIS A 26 0.45 -12.32 19.05
N ASP A 27 0.52 -12.58 17.77
CA ASP A 27 1.53 -12.00 16.92
C ASP A 27 1.18 -10.52 16.74
N ARG A 28 1.98 -9.66 17.39
CA ARG A 28 1.82 -8.19 17.33
C ARG A 28 2.31 -7.61 16.00
N HIS A 29 2.67 -8.44 15.03
CA HIS A 29 3.25 -8.04 13.76
C HIS A 29 2.42 -8.57 12.60
N GLY A 30 1.94 -7.63 11.78
CA GLY A 30 1.53 -7.89 10.40
C GLY A 30 0.25 -8.70 10.24
N ARG A 31 -0.89 -8.16 10.66
CA ARG A 31 -2.17 -8.64 10.11
C ARG A 31 -2.24 -8.24 8.65
N THR A 32 -1.89 -9.16 7.75
CA THR A 32 -2.47 -9.17 6.41
C THR A 32 -3.97 -9.34 6.61
N HIS A 33 -4.70 -8.25 6.59
CA HIS A 33 -6.14 -8.28 6.67
C HIS A 33 -6.66 -8.83 5.35
N HIS A 34 -6.82 -10.15 5.25
CA HIS A 34 -7.64 -10.73 4.20
C HIS A 34 -9.08 -10.24 4.42
N ARG A 35 -9.45 -9.17 3.72
CA ARG A 35 -10.83 -8.70 3.73
C ARG A 35 -11.72 -9.77 3.12
N SER A 36 -12.94 -9.92 3.65
CA SER A 36 -13.96 -10.71 2.95
C SER A 36 -14.26 -10.05 1.59
N PRO A 37 -14.76 -10.78 0.58
CA PRO A 37 -15.16 -10.17 -0.69
C PRO A 37 -16.10 -8.97 -0.53
N ALA A 38 -17.08 -9.07 0.36
CA ALA A 38 -18.01 -7.95 0.64
C ALA A 38 -17.34 -6.76 1.33
N ASP A 39 -16.34 -6.99 2.19
CA ASP A 39 -15.57 -5.92 2.81
C ASP A 39 -14.62 -5.27 1.80
N THR A 40 -14.10 -6.05 0.85
CA THR A 40 -13.28 -5.56 -0.25
C THR A 40 -14.09 -4.63 -1.16
N GLU A 41 -15.30 -5.01 -1.56
CA GLU A 41 -16.17 -4.20 -2.39
C GLU A 41 -16.50 -2.85 -1.74
N LYS A 42 -16.95 -2.85 -0.49
CA LYS A 42 -17.19 -1.62 0.28
C LYS A 42 -15.95 -0.74 0.42
N TYR A 43 -14.78 -1.37 0.55
CA TYR A 43 -13.53 -0.63 0.65
C TYR A 43 -13.18 0.04 -0.68
N LEU A 44 -13.34 -0.66 -1.80
CA LEU A 44 -13.15 -0.12 -3.15
C LEU A 44 -14.11 1.03 -3.44
N GLU A 45 -15.40 0.90 -3.12
CA GLU A 45 -16.38 1.97 -3.21
C GLU A 45 -15.94 3.21 -2.41
N ARG A 46 -15.39 3.00 -1.21
CA ARG A 46 -14.86 4.10 -0.40
C ARG A 46 -13.64 4.76 -1.04
N LEU A 47 -12.77 4.00 -1.70
CA LEU A 47 -11.57 4.52 -2.35
C LEU A 47 -11.88 5.30 -3.63
N ASP A 48 -13.00 5.03 -4.29
CA ASP A 48 -13.40 5.66 -5.56
C ASP A 48 -14.58 6.65 -5.39
N ARG A 49 -14.95 7.00 -4.14
CA ARG A 49 -16.05 7.95 -3.91
C ARG A 49 -15.78 9.31 -4.57
N PRO A 50 -16.78 9.94 -5.22
CA PRO A 50 -16.62 11.26 -5.86
C PRO A 50 -16.13 12.35 -4.91
N GLU A 51 -16.51 12.30 -3.63
CA GLU A 51 -16.09 13.27 -2.61
C GLU A 51 -14.57 13.26 -2.39
N ARG A 52 -13.88 12.20 -2.82
CA ARG A 52 -12.43 12.13 -2.80
C ARG A 52 -11.80 13.22 -3.66
N ASP A 53 -12.42 13.57 -4.80
CA ASP A 53 -11.91 14.57 -5.71
C ASP A 53 -11.86 15.97 -5.06
N GLU A 54 -12.75 16.26 -4.11
CA GLU A 54 -12.80 17.56 -3.42
C GLU A 54 -11.52 17.84 -2.62
N TYR A 55 -11.02 16.85 -1.88
CA TYR A 55 -9.82 17.02 -1.05
C TYR A 55 -8.55 16.51 -1.71
N GLN A 56 -8.64 15.54 -2.60
CA GLN A 56 -7.48 14.95 -3.28
C GLN A 56 -7.06 15.75 -4.51
N GLN A 57 -7.98 16.51 -5.12
CA GLN A 57 -7.76 17.37 -6.29
C GLN A 57 -6.89 16.71 -7.38
N PRO A 58 -7.29 15.54 -7.91
CA PRO A 58 -6.41 14.68 -8.70
C PRO A 58 -5.89 15.36 -9.96
N ALA A 59 -6.68 16.18 -10.64
CA ALA A 59 -6.22 16.91 -11.82
C ALA A 59 -5.07 17.89 -11.47
N ARG A 60 -5.14 18.57 -10.33
CA ARG A 60 -4.06 19.47 -9.86
C ARG A 60 -2.83 18.67 -9.42
N VAL A 61 -3.00 17.49 -8.82
CA VAL A 61 -1.89 16.61 -8.47
C VAL A 61 -1.16 16.16 -9.73
N ILE A 62 -1.86 15.67 -10.76
CA ILE A 62 -1.26 15.27 -12.03
C ILE A 62 -0.52 16.44 -12.68
N GLN A 63 -1.14 17.63 -12.70
CA GLN A 63 -0.50 18.85 -13.23
C GLN A 63 0.79 19.19 -12.46
N ALA A 64 0.75 19.13 -11.12
CA ALA A 64 1.89 19.44 -10.27
C ALA A 64 3.05 18.44 -10.45
N LEU A 65 2.74 17.16 -10.67
CA LEU A 65 3.73 16.13 -10.96
C LEU A 65 4.41 16.33 -12.32
N ALA A 66 3.88 17.16 -13.22
CA ALA A 66 4.44 17.48 -14.53
C ALA A 66 4.93 16.24 -15.30
N LEU A 67 4.10 15.19 -15.29
CA LEU A 67 4.40 13.96 -16.02
C LEU A 67 4.48 14.22 -17.52
N GLN A 68 5.36 13.51 -18.19
CA GLN A 68 5.52 13.59 -19.64
C GLN A 68 5.18 12.24 -20.28
N PRO A 69 4.69 12.23 -21.53
CA PRO A 69 4.60 11.01 -22.33
C PRO A 69 5.92 10.22 -22.29
N GLY A 70 5.84 8.92 -22.19
CA GLY A 70 7.01 8.05 -22.13
C GLY A 70 7.61 7.84 -20.73
N MET A 71 7.17 8.57 -19.70
CA MET A 71 7.64 8.35 -18.33
C MET A 71 7.18 7.01 -17.75
N ALA A 72 8.00 6.47 -16.85
CA ALA A 72 7.70 5.30 -16.05
C ALA A 72 7.29 5.74 -14.63
N VAL A 73 6.08 5.41 -14.20
CA VAL A 73 5.52 5.80 -12.90
C VAL A 73 5.17 4.55 -12.09
N ALA A 74 5.61 4.48 -10.84
CA ALA A 74 5.15 3.47 -9.88
C ALA A 74 4.12 4.09 -8.92
N ASP A 75 2.89 3.61 -8.96
CA ASP A 75 1.82 3.91 -8.00
C ASP A 75 1.88 2.90 -6.86
N LEU A 76 2.56 3.28 -5.77
CA LEU A 76 2.84 2.41 -4.63
C LEU A 76 1.67 2.43 -3.64
N GLY A 77 1.00 1.28 -3.48
CA GLY A 77 -0.29 1.16 -2.80
C GLY A 77 -1.42 1.67 -3.69
N ALA A 78 -1.50 1.14 -4.93
CA ALA A 78 -2.42 1.59 -5.97
C ALA A 78 -3.90 1.53 -5.54
N GLY A 79 -4.28 0.61 -4.66
CA GLY A 79 -5.63 0.45 -4.13
C GLY A 79 -6.64 0.20 -5.25
N SER A 80 -7.64 1.08 -5.40
CA SER A 80 -8.64 1.03 -6.46
C SER A 80 -8.12 1.48 -7.84
N GLY A 81 -6.85 1.88 -7.95
CA GLY A 81 -6.30 2.48 -9.16
C GLY A 81 -6.73 3.94 -9.39
N TYR A 82 -7.16 4.62 -8.34
CA TYR A 82 -7.61 6.00 -8.43
C TYR A 82 -6.59 6.93 -9.11
N PHE A 83 -5.32 6.87 -8.74
CA PHE A 83 -4.25 7.59 -9.43
C PHE A 83 -3.67 6.81 -10.61
N THR A 84 -3.61 5.49 -10.55
CA THR A 84 -3.11 4.65 -11.64
C THR A 84 -3.79 4.98 -12.98
N ARG A 85 -5.13 5.09 -13.00
CA ARG A 85 -5.90 5.48 -14.20
C ARG A 85 -5.45 6.83 -14.77
N ARG A 86 -5.21 7.81 -13.92
CA ARG A 86 -4.75 9.15 -14.31
C ARG A 86 -3.31 9.17 -14.79
N PHE A 87 -2.48 8.31 -14.21
CA PHE A 87 -1.10 8.15 -14.68
C PHE A 87 -1.04 7.51 -16.07
N VAL A 88 -1.84 6.48 -16.30
CA VAL A 88 -1.96 5.84 -17.62
C VAL A 88 -2.29 6.87 -18.71
N ASP A 89 -3.23 7.76 -18.45
CA ASP A 89 -3.60 8.84 -19.37
C ASP A 89 -2.44 9.85 -19.53
N ALA A 90 -1.79 10.24 -18.44
CA ALA A 90 -0.74 11.27 -18.45
C ALA A 90 0.55 10.82 -19.13
N VAL A 91 0.97 9.56 -18.95
CA VAL A 91 2.22 9.04 -19.56
C VAL A 91 2.02 8.47 -20.96
N THR A 92 0.77 8.31 -21.39
CA THR A 92 0.34 7.72 -22.68
C THR A 92 0.81 6.27 -22.89
N GLN A 93 0.58 5.71 -24.05
CA GLN A 93 1.06 4.37 -24.41
C GLN A 93 2.60 4.28 -24.53
N GLU A 94 3.29 5.41 -24.62
CA GLU A 94 4.75 5.49 -24.72
C GLU A 94 5.44 5.28 -23.38
N GLY A 95 4.69 5.53 -22.27
CA GLY A 95 5.14 5.34 -20.90
C GLY A 95 4.71 4.00 -20.32
N VAL A 96 5.03 3.79 -19.05
CA VAL A 96 4.59 2.61 -18.29
C VAL A 96 4.16 3.00 -16.90
N VAL A 97 3.03 2.45 -16.44
CA VAL A 97 2.56 2.60 -15.07
C VAL A 97 2.66 1.26 -14.34
N TYR A 98 3.39 1.23 -13.24
CA TYR A 98 3.45 0.09 -12.34
C TYR A 98 2.43 0.31 -11.23
N ALA A 99 1.31 -0.41 -11.28
CA ALA A 99 0.37 -0.48 -10.16
C ALA A 99 0.89 -1.50 -9.16
N VAL A 100 1.31 -1.05 -8.00
CA VAL A 100 1.95 -1.88 -6.97
C VAL A 100 1.06 -1.93 -5.74
N ASP A 101 0.65 -3.11 -5.31
CA ASP A 101 -0.15 -3.29 -4.11
C ASP A 101 0.17 -4.62 -3.42
N VAL A 102 -0.09 -4.73 -2.13
CA VAL A 102 0.06 -5.96 -1.34
C VAL A 102 -1.19 -6.85 -1.39
N GLU A 103 -2.30 -6.33 -1.89
CA GLU A 103 -3.56 -7.05 -2.01
C GLU A 103 -3.89 -7.35 -3.49
N GLN A 104 -3.93 -8.63 -3.87
CA GLN A 104 -4.26 -9.05 -5.24
C GLN A 104 -5.61 -8.52 -5.71
N ALA A 105 -6.61 -8.48 -4.84
CA ALA A 105 -7.95 -7.98 -5.17
C ALA A 105 -7.93 -6.50 -5.60
N MET A 106 -7.04 -5.67 -5.05
CA MET A 106 -6.85 -4.28 -5.48
C MET A 106 -6.30 -4.21 -6.91
N LEU A 107 -5.29 -5.03 -7.20
CA LEU A 107 -4.69 -5.10 -8.53
C LEU A 107 -5.68 -5.59 -9.59
N ASP A 108 -6.50 -6.59 -9.26
CA ASP A 108 -7.52 -7.13 -10.17
C ASP A 108 -8.57 -6.06 -10.48
N TYR A 109 -9.04 -5.34 -9.46
CA TYR A 109 -9.98 -4.22 -9.65
C TYR A 109 -9.36 -3.10 -10.48
N THR A 110 -8.15 -2.70 -10.17
CA THR A 110 -7.41 -1.66 -10.90
C THR A 110 -7.25 -2.05 -12.37
N ARG A 111 -6.89 -3.30 -12.67
CA ARG A 111 -6.78 -3.82 -14.03
C ARG A 111 -8.09 -3.65 -14.79
N VAL A 112 -9.20 -4.16 -14.24
CA VAL A 112 -10.52 -4.07 -14.87
C VAL A 112 -10.94 -2.60 -15.07
N SER A 113 -10.61 -1.72 -14.13
CA SER A 113 -10.97 -0.31 -14.22
C SER A 113 -10.20 0.43 -15.34
N ILE A 114 -8.93 0.06 -15.56
CA ILE A 114 -8.11 0.63 -16.65
C ILE A 114 -8.56 0.08 -18.01
N GLU A 115 -8.83 -1.22 -18.12
CA GLU A 115 -9.32 -1.83 -19.35
C GLU A 115 -10.63 -1.18 -19.85
N LYS A 116 -11.46 -0.68 -18.94
CA LYS A 116 -12.70 0.05 -19.27
C LYS A 116 -12.47 1.47 -19.81
N MET A 117 -11.26 2.01 -19.70
CA MET A 117 -10.98 3.38 -20.18
C MET A 117 -10.97 3.49 -21.71
N ASP A 118 -10.85 2.36 -22.41
CA ASP A 118 -10.80 2.29 -23.88
C ASP A 118 -9.71 3.21 -24.49
N VAL A 119 -8.57 3.29 -23.82
CA VAL A 119 -7.39 4.03 -24.28
C VAL A 119 -6.20 3.07 -24.38
N PRO A 120 -5.29 3.25 -25.35
CA PRO A 120 -4.05 2.48 -25.36
C PRO A 120 -3.22 2.77 -24.12
N PHE A 121 -2.78 1.72 -23.44
CA PHE A 121 -1.97 1.87 -22.23
C PHE A 121 -0.90 0.79 -22.09
N THR A 122 0.12 1.10 -21.30
CA THR A 122 1.08 0.13 -20.78
C THR A 122 1.05 0.18 -19.27
N ALA A 123 0.41 -0.83 -18.66
CA ALA A 123 0.38 -0.96 -17.21
C ALA A 123 0.86 -2.35 -16.79
N LYS A 124 1.61 -2.40 -15.68
CA LYS A 124 2.08 -3.62 -15.04
C LYS A 124 1.53 -3.66 -13.62
N PHE A 125 0.94 -4.80 -13.25
CA PHE A 125 0.32 -5.01 -11.95
C PHE A 125 1.24 -5.90 -11.12
N ILE A 126 1.75 -5.38 -10.01
CA ILE A 126 2.78 -6.04 -9.21
C ILE A 126 2.23 -6.31 -7.81
N LEU A 127 2.08 -7.59 -7.47
CA LEU A 127 1.81 -8.02 -6.10
C LEU A 127 3.09 -7.91 -5.28
N ALA A 128 3.13 -6.87 -4.47
CA ALA A 128 4.26 -6.54 -3.61
C ALA A 128 4.27 -7.36 -2.33
N GLU A 129 5.42 -7.38 -1.68
CA GLU A 129 5.54 -7.77 -0.28
C GLU A 129 5.58 -6.51 0.61
N PRO A 130 5.25 -6.60 1.92
CA PRO A 130 5.21 -5.44 2.80
C PRO A 130 6.49 -4.58 2.81
N HIS A 131 7.64 -5.22 2.56
CA HIS A 131 8.95 -4.55 2.59
C HIS A 131 9.66 -4.53 1.23
N ASP A 132 9.01 -5.05 0.17
CA ASP A 132 9.59 -5.11 -1.18
C ASP A 132 8.52 -4.88 -2.25
N PRO A 133 8.54 -3.75 -2.97
CA PRO A 133 7.61 -3.47 -4.06
C PRO A 133 7.90 -4.28 -5.34
N LYS A 134 8.97 -5.09 -5.37
CA LYS A 134 9.39 -5.93 -6.50
C LYS A 134 9.59 -5.16 -7.80
N LEU A 135 10.01 -3.91 -7.69
CA LEU A 135 10.38 -3.09 -8.81
C LEU A 135 11.86 -3.31 -9.19
N ALA A 136 12.13 -3.33 -10.47
CA ALA A 136 13.51 -3.49 -10.98
C ALA A 136 14.35 -2.24 -10.70
N PRO A 137 15.69 -2.37 -10.58
CA PRO A 137 16.57 -1.22 -10.54
C PRO A 137 16.41 -0.34 -11.78
N ASP A 138 16.65 0.98 -11.64
CA ASP A 138 16.63 2.00 -12.70
C ASP A 138 15.38 1.91 -13.61
N SER A 139 14.21 1.61 -13.02
CA SER A 139 13.01 1.31 -13.79
C SER A 139 11.98 2.42 -13.83
N VAL A 140 12.00 3.38 -12.88
CA VAL A 140 10.95 4.40 -12.77
C VAL A 140 11.50 5.82 -12.67
N ASP A 141 10.77 6.76 -13.27
CA ASP A 141 11.03 8.20 -13.19
C ASP A 141 10.34 8.82 -11.96
N LEU A 142 9.23 8.23 -11.51
CA LEU A 142 8.46 8.67 -10.35
C LEU A 142 7.98 7.47 -9.54
N ILE A 143 8.23 7.50 -8.23
CA ILE A 143 7.51 6.68 -7.24
C ILE A 143 6.47 7.59 -6.61
N PHE A 144 5.19 7.24 -6.74
CA PHE A 144 4.08 7.98 -6.14
C PHE A 144 3.47 7.19 -5.00
N VAL A 145 3.26 7.85 -3.86
CA VAL A 145 2.75 7.25 -2.61
C VAL A 145 1.62 8.14 -2.10
N CYS A 146 0.38 7.66 -2.13
CA CYS A 146 -0.77 8.44 -1.72
C CYS A 146 -1.64 7.72 -0.69
N ASN A 147 -1.72 8.24 0.53
CA ASN A 147 -2.44 7.62 1.66
C ASN A 147 -1.93 6.21 2.02
N VAL A 148 -0.65 5.98 1.84
CA VAL A 148 0.02 4.69 2.08
C VAL A 148 1.20 4.84 3.03
N TYR A 149 1.84 6.00 3.07
CA TYR A 149 3.04 6.24 3.87
C TYR A 149 2.83 5.87 5.34
N HIS A 150 1.67 6.19 5.90
CA HIS A 150 1.31 5.86 7.29
C HIS A 150 1.08 4.36 7.56
N HIS A 151 0.97 3.53 6.52
CA HIS A 151 0.87 2.07 6.64
C HIS A 151 2.22 1.37 6.59
N LEU A 152 3.28 2.05 6.12
CA LEU A 152 4.59 1.44 5.93
C LEU A 152 5.32 1.32 7.28
N GLU A 153 6.01 0.19 7.48
CA GLU A 153 6.90 -0.05 8.61
C GLU A 153 8.36 0.21 8.20
N GLY A 154 9.19 0.67 9.14
CA GLY A 154 10.60 0.92 8.88
C GLY A 154 10.86 1.87 7.70
N ARG A 155 10.04 2.91 7.57
CA ARG A 155 9.93 3.78 6.40
C ARG A 155 11.27 4.32 5.88
N ALA A 156 12.15 4.79 6.75
CA ALA A 156 13.47 5.27 6.32
C ALA A 156 14.27 4.19 5.60
N SER A 157 14.31 2.96 6.13
CA SER A 157 14.96 1.82 5.50
C SER A 157 14.25 1.39 4.22
N TYR A 158 12.91 1.39 4.22
CA TYR A 158 12.11 1.08 3.05
C TYR A 158 12.46 2.02 1.89
N PHE A 159 12.42 3.32 2.10
CA PHE A 159 12.77 4.31 1.07
C PHE A 159 14.24 4.28 0.70
N SER A 160 15.16 4.01 1.64
CA SER A 160 16.57 3.80 1.32
C SER A 160 16.76 2.66 0.31
N ASN A 161 16.02 1.56 0.45
CA ASN A 161 16.04 0.44 -0.50
C ASN A 161 15.43 0.80 -1.87
N LEU A 162 14.49 1.75 -1.92
CA LEU A 162 13.87 2.21 -3.16
C LEU A 162 14.77 3.13 -4.01
N ARG A 163 15.87 3.63 -3.48
CA ARG A 163 16.81 4.48 -4.23
C ARG A 163 17.28 3.82 -5.53
N LYS A 164 17.56 2.51 -5.47
CA LYS A 164 18.01 1.72 -6.63
C LYS A 164 16.96 1.57 -7.74
N VAL A 165 15.68 1.79 -7.41
CA VAL A 165 14.56 1.65 -8.36
C VAL A 165 14.40 2.89 -9.24
N LEU A 166 14.79 4.06 -8.70
CA LEU A 166 14.72 5.31 -9.42
C LEU A 166 15.79 5.39 -10.51
N LYS A 167 15.38 5.80 -11.70
CA LYS A 167 16.28 6.22 -12.76
C LYS A 167 17.09 7.46 -12.34
N PRO A 168 18.22 7.77 -12.99
CA PRO A 168 18.88 9.04 -12.80
C PRO A 168 17.93 10.23 -13.00
N GLY A 169 17.86 11.12 -12.02
CA GLY A 169 16.89 12.23 -12.00
C GLY A 169 15.46 11.86 -11.58
N GLY A 170 15.22 10.60 -11.23
CA GLY A 170 13.95 10.15 -10.72
C GLY A 170 13.64 10.71 -9.32
N ARG A 171 12.36 10.72 -8.96
CA ARG A 171 11.87 11.31 -7.70
C ARG A 171 10.78 10.50 -7.03
N VAL A 172 10.56 10.82 -5.77
CA VAL A 172 9.46 10.27 -4.96
C VAL A 172 8.48 11.40 -4.66
N ALA A 173 7.18 11.14 -4.81
CA ALA A 173 6.12 12.04 -4.40
C ALA A 173 5.27 11.37 -3.32
N VAL A 174 5.11 12.03 -2.19
CA VAL A 174 4.34 11.54 -1.03
C VAL A 174 3.18 12.48 -0.77
N ILE A 175 1.95 11.94 -0.80
CA ILE A 175 0.73 12.61 -0.37
C ILE A 175 0.14 11.81 0.78
N ASP A 176 -0.04 12.45 1.94
CA ASP A 176 -0.72 11.81 3.05
C ASP A 176 -1.46 12.84 3.92
N PHE A 177 -2.38 12.38 4.76
CA PHE A 177 -3.18 13.25 5.60
C PHE A 177 -2.33 13.94 6.67
N TYR A 178 -2.63 15.22 6.94
CA TYR A 178 -2.05 15.93 8.06
C TYR A 178 -2.36 15.21 9.38
N HIS A 179 -1.39 15.16 10.28
CA HIS A 179 -1.53 14.56 11.62
C HIS A 179 -2.36 15.42 12.60
N ASP A 180 -2.94 16.51 12.15
CA ASP A 180 -3.71 17.46 12.97
C ASP A 180 -5.16 17.62 12.48
N SER A 181 -5.85 18.66 12.95
CA SER A 181 -7.28 18.90 12.64
C SER A 181 -7.56 19.13 11.15
N ARG A 182 -6.57 19.51 10.35
CA ARG A 182 -6.70 19.70 8.90
C ARG A 182 -7.12 18.43 8.18
N SER A 183 -6.72 17.26 8.66
CA SER A 183 -7.11 15.98 8.05
C SER A 183 -8.62 15.73 8.05
N GLY A 184 -9.36 16.36 8.96
CA GLY A 184 -10.78 16.09 9.17
C GLY A 184 -11.03 14.66 9.69
N ASP A 185 -12.17 14.08 9.33
CA ASP A 185 -12.45 12.67 9.60
C ASP A 185 -11.85 11.82 8.48
N VAL A 186 -10.91 10.95 8.84
CA VAL A 186 -10.25 9.99 7.93
C VAL A 186 -10.77 8.56 8.12
N GLY A 187 -11.69 8.36 9.09
CA GLY A 187 -12.30 7.07 9.39
C GLY A 187 -11.42 6.12 10.23
N PHE A 188 -10.31 6.63 10.78
CA PHE A 188 -9.44 5.92 11.73
C PHE A 188 -8.73 6.92 12.67
N PRO A 189 -8.19 6.48 13.82
CA PRO A 189 -7.55 7.38 14.78
C PRO A 189 -6.34 8.11 14.19
N ARG A 190 -6.25 9.42 14.42
CA ARG A 190 -5.15 10.27 13.93
C ARG A 190 -3.75 9.80 14.34
N ARG A 191 -3.61 9.08 15.46
CA ARG A 191 -2.32 8.50 15.87
C ARG A 191 -1.70 7.54 14.85
N HIS A 192 -2.47 7.09 13.84
CA HIS A 192 -1.96 6.27 12.74
C HIS A 192 -1.38 7.11 11.61
N LEU A 193 -1.69 8.41 11.59
CA LEU A 193 -1.13 9.35 10.62
C LEU A 193 0.31 9.70 11.00
N VAL A 194 1.11 10.05 10.01
CA VAL A 194 2.49 10.48 10.19
C VAL A 194 2.57 11.98 10.01
N ALA A 195 3.22 12.67 10.95
CA ALA A 195 3.43 14.10 10.83
C ALA A 195 4.33 14.41 9.62
N ARG A 196 4.05 15.50 8.92
CA ARG A 196 4.82 15.98 7.76
C ARG A 196 6.33 16.08 8.08
N GLU A 197 6.65 16.61 9.26
CA GLU A 197 8.02 16.77 9.73
C GLU A 197 8.73 15.42 9.90
N THR A 198 8.01 14.42 10.40
CA THR A 198 8.53 13.03 10.52
C THR A 198 8.80 12.43 9.14
N VAL A 199 7.90 12.67 8.15
CA VAL A 199 8.16 12.22 6.76
C VAL A 199 9.43 12.84 6.21
N MET A 200 9.63 14.14 6.41
CA MET A 200 10.83 14.83 5.94
C MET A 200 12.11 14.26 6.58
N GLU A 201 12.06 13.98 7.88
CA GLU A 201 13.19 13.38 8.61
C GLU A 201 13.49 11.95 8.12
N GLU A 202 12.47 11.09 8.04
CA GLU A 202 12.62 9.71 7.59
C GLU A 202 13.09 9.63 6.14
N MET A 203 12.60 10.50 5.25
CA MET A 203 13.06 10.57 3.85
C MET A 203 14.51 11.05 3.78
N SER A 204 14.90 12.03 4.60
CA SER A 204 16.31 12.46 4.70
C SER A 204 17.23 11.33 5.17
N GLN A 205 16.82 10.57 6.20
CA GLN A 205 17.52 9.36 6.66
C GLN A 205 17.60 8.29 5.55
N GLY A 206 16.57 8.20 4.70
CA GLY A 206 16.52 7.32 3.54
C GLY A 206 17.42 7.77 2.36
N GLY A 207 18.07 8.95 2.46
CA GLY A 207 18.98 9.48 1.43
C GLY A 207 18.26 10.32 0.37
N TYR A 208 17.19 11.01 0.76
CA TYR A 208 16.42 11.90 -0.11
C TYR A 208 16.46 13.35 0.42
N THR A 209 16.38 14.31 -0.49
CA THR A 209 16.23 15.74 -0.20
C THR A 209 14.85 16.21 -0.65
N LEU A 210 14.21 17.07 0.15
CA LEU A 210 12.97 17.71 -0.26
C LEU A 210 13.23 18.58 -1.49
N LEU A 211 12.60 18.22 -2.61
CA LEU A 211 12.64 18.96 -3.87
C LEU A 211 11.60 20.06 -3.90
N ARG A 212 10.38 19.75 -3.46
CA ARG A 212 9.24 20.67 -3.49
C ARG A 212 8.17 20.27 -2.50
N GLU A 213 7.46 21.27 -1.99
CA GLU A 213 6.22 21.11 -1.25
C GLU A 213 5.09 21.83 -1.98
N HIS A 214 3.95 21.14 -2.13
CA HIS A 214 2.74 21.69 -2.68
C HIS A 214 1.71 21.88 -1.57
N THR A 215 1.09 23.05 -1.49
CA THR A 215 0.23 23.45 -0.37
C THR A 215 -1.25 23.57 -0.74
N PHE A 216 -1.64 23.10 -1.92
CA PHE A 216 -3.00 23.29 -2.42
C PHE A 216 -4.01 22.24 -1.94
N LEU A 217 -3.56 21.14 -1.35
CA LEU A 217 -4.45 20.10 -0.82
C LEU A 217 -4.94 20.51 0.57
N PRO A 218 -6.27 20.56 0.79
CA PRO A 218 -6.81 21.12 2.03
C PRO A 218 -6.62 20.21 3.24
N ARG A 219 -6.47 18.89 3.02
CA ARG A 219 -6.46 17.86 4.08
C ARG A 219 -5.15 17.08 4.16
N GLN A 220 -4.24 17.29 3.20
CA GLN A 220 -3.06 16.47 3.01
C GLN A 220 -1.82 17.34 2.73
N TYR A 221 -0.66 16.89 3.17
CA TYR A 221 0.60 17.40 2.65
C TYR A 221 0.93 16.70 1.34
N PHE A 222 1.66 17.39 0.48
CA PHE A 222 2.16 16.86 -0.78
C PHE A 222 3.63 17.28 -0.93
N LEU A 223 4.54 16.30 -0.84
CA LEU A 223 5.97 16.49 -0.80
C LEU A 223 6.61 15.73 -1.96
N GLU A 224 7.51 16.36 -2.70
CA GLU A 224 8.37 15.70 -3.69
C GLU A 224 9.80 15.67 -3.18
N PHE A 225 10.48 14.54 -3.39
CA PHE A 225 11.85 14.30 -2.98
C PHE A 225 12.68 13.80 -4.14
N SER A 226 13.94 14.27 -4.23
CA SER A 226 14.98 13.73 -5.12
C SER A 226 16.04 12.98 -4.32
N LEU A 227 16.83 12.16 -5.00
CA LEU A 227 18.05 11.62 -4.39
C LEU A 227 19.06 12.74 -4.13
N HIS A 228 19.89 12.56 -3.10
CA HIS A 228 21.03 13.45 -2.81
C HIS A 228 22.02 13.45 -3.95
#